data_98da42db56f954d931f8e2e3a3c0f882
#
_entry.id   98da42db56f954d931f8e2e3a3c0f882
#
_cell.length_a   1.000
_cell.length_b   1.000
_cell.length_c   1.000
_cell.angle_alpha   90.00
_cell.angle_beta   90.00
_cell.angle_gamma   90.00
#
_symmetry.space_group_name_H-M   'P 1'
#
loop_
_entity.id
_entity.type
_entity.pdbx_description
1 polymer ?
#
loop_
_entity_poly.entity_id
_entity_poly.type
_entity_poly.pdbx_seq_one_letter_code
_entity_poly.pdbx_strand_id
1 'polypeptide(L)'
;MMYEWSDIETAIELTKKGLSINDIKKFLNYEIKPVITPYDLLDVICNYFNVHPKLVKGNNRDRKYVVVRKMFSYFACIKYNIIQTEVAAILNKERTSLVHYNKTIQDYIDIKDSETLNNIKNINDLINNGKEIHRL
;
A
#
# COMPACT_ATOMS: atom_id res chain seq x y z
N MET A 1 -6.72 6.54 5.77
CA MET A 1 -7.65 7.02 6.79
C MET A 1 -8.20 8.37 6.36
N MET A 2 -9.49 8.53 6.37
CA MET A 2 -10.12 9.82 6.07
C MET A 2 -10.24 10.63 7.36
N TYR A 3 -10.06 11.95 7.26
CA TYR A 3 -10.28 12.84 8.39
C TYR A 3 -11.78 12.98 8.66
N GLU A 4 -12.15 12.92 9.93
CA GLU A 4 -13.51 13.17 10.37
C GLU A 4 -13.76 14.67 10.48
N TRP A 5 -15.04 15.06 10.55
CA TRP A 5 -15.42 16.47 10.75
C TRP A 5 -14.78 17.09 11.99
N SER A 6 -14.60 16.30 13.04
CA SER A 6 -13.92 16.75 14.27
C SER A 6 -12.49 17.21 14.02
N ASP A 7 -11.76 16.55 13.11
CA ASP A 7 -10.39 16.93 12.77
C ASP A 7 -10.36 18.24 12.00
N ILE A 8 -11.33 18.47 11.12
CA ILE A 8 -11.46 19.72 10.36
C ILE A 8 -11.81 20.86 11.31
N GLU A 9 -12.74 20.67 12.22
CA GLU A 9 -13.11 21.65 13.24
C GLU A 9 -11.93 21.99 14.13
N THR A 10 -11.16 21.01 14.55
CA THR A 10 -9.94 21.24 15.34
C THR A 10 -8.93 22.08 14.58
N ALA A 11 -8.75 21.81 13.28
CA ALA A 11 -7.84 22.59 12.44
C ALA A 11 -8.30 24.06 12.34
N ILE A 12 -9.61 24.30 12.21
CA ILE A 12 -10.18 25.64 12.18
C ILE A 12 -9.95 26.37 13.51
N GLU A 13 -10.15 25.68 14.63
CA GLU A 13 -9.88 26.24 15.95
C GLU A 13 -8.41 26.59 16.16
N LEU A 14 -7.50 25.72 15.70
CA LEU A 14 -6.07 25.98 15.77
C LEU A 14 -5.68 27.21 14.96
N THR A 15 -6.33 27.43 13.81
CA THR A 15 -6.16 28.66 13.02
C THR A 15 -6.59 29.89 13.80
N LYS A 16 -7.71 29.82 14.47
CA LYS A 16 -8.22 30.92 15.30
C LYS A 16 -7.31 31.23 16.48
N LYS A 17 -6.55 30.24 16.95
CA LYS A 17 -5.58 30.42 18.05
C LYS A 17 -4.23 30.95 17.59
N GLY A 18 -4.07 31.28 16.31
CA GLY A 18 -2.87 31.91 15.78
C GLY A 18 -1.80 30.95 15.28
N LEU A 19 -2.15 29.68 15.07
CA LEU A 19 -1.22 28.71 14.47
C LEU A 19 -1.05 28.99 12.98
N SER A 20 0.17 28.77 12.47
CA SER A 20 0.45 28.98 11.07
C SER A 20 -0.21 27.92 10.19
N ILE A 21 -0.43 28.26 8.91
CA ILE A 21 -0.95 27.32 7.93
C ILE A 21 -0.04 26.10 7.80
N ASN A 22 1.27 26.28 7.93
CA ASN A 22 2.23 25.19 7.90
C ASN A 22 2.06 24.22 9.06
N ASP A 23 1.78 24.72 10.25
CA ASP A 23 1.52 23.90 11.43
C ASP A 23 0.24 23.10 11.26
N ILE A 24 -0.80 23.72 10.69
CA ILE A 24 -2.06 23.04 10.41
C ILE A 24 -1.87 21.96 9.34
N LYS A 25 -1.12 22.24 8.28
CA LYS A 25 -0.78 21.25 7.26
C LYS A 25 -0.01 20.08 7.86
N LYS A 26 0.93 20.34 8.74
CA LYS A 26 1.64 19.27 9.46
C LYS A 26 0.69 18.42 10.26
N PHE A 27 -0.24 19.03 10.99
CA PHE A 27 -1.23 18.32 11.78
C PHE A 27 -2.13 17.46 10.92
N LEU A 28 -2.63 17.98 9.79
CA LEU A 28 -3.53 17.27 8.89
C LEU A 28 -2.81 16.22 8.03
N ASN A 29 -1.55 16.47 7.69
CA ASN A 29 -0.82 15.64 6.71
C ASN A 29 0.00 14.53 7.35
N TYR A 30 0.19 14.53 8.67
CA TYR A 30 1.04 13.52 9.30
C TYR A 30 0.54 12.08 9.07
N GLU A 31 -0.75 11.91 8.83
CA GLU A 31 -1.35 10.61 8.54
C GLU A 31 -1.67 10.40 7.07
N ILE A 32 -1.44 11.39 6.22
CA ILE A 32 -1.68 11.23 4.79
C ILE A 32 -0.56 10.36 4.22
N LYS A 33 -0.94 9.14 3.84
CA LYS A 33 -0.03 8.24 3.15
C LYS A 33 0.22 8.78 1.74
N PRO A 34 1.40 8.50 1.19
CA PRO A 34 1.68 8.85 -0.19
C PRO A 34 0.61 8.32 -1.12
N VAL A 35 0.16 9.18 -2.03
CA VAL A 35 -0.75 8.74 -3.07
C VAL A 35 0.06 7.92 -4.08
N ILE A 36 -0.19 6.63 -4.08
CA ILE A 36 0.37 5.73 -5.08
C ILE A 36 -0.81 5.04 -5.77
N THR A 37 -0.78 5.01 -7.10
CA THR A 37 -1.83 4.31 -7.83
C THR A 37 -1.65 2.81 -7.67
N PRO A 38 -2.74 2.01 -7.72
CA PRO A 38 -2.61 0.56 -7.66
C PRO A 38 -1.69 -0.01 -8.73
N TYR A 39 -1.68 0.60 -9.92
CA TYR A 39 -0.83 0.16 -11.03
C TYR A 39 0.65 0.43 -10.74
N ASP A 40 0.98 1.59 -10.18
CA ASP A 40 2.34 1.91 -9.78
C ASP A 40 2.82 1.00 -8.66
N LEU A 41 1.94 0.70 -7.71
CA LEU A 41 2.24 -0.24 -6.63
C LEU A 41 2.58 -1.63 -7.19
N LEU A 42 1.79 -2.11 -8.14
CA LEU A 42 2.05 -3.39 -8.79
C LEU A 42 3.39 -3.38 -9.51
N ASP A 43 3.71 -2.30 -10.23
CA ASP A 43 4.98 -2.16 -10.94
C ASP A 43 6.18 -2.19 -9.97
N VAL A 44 6.09 -1.48 -8.86
CA VAL A 44 7.15 -1.48 -7.83
C VAL A 44 7.39 -2.90 -7.29
N ILE A 45 6.31 -3.60 -6.94
CA ILE A 45 6.41 -4.95 -6.39
C ILE A 45 6.94 -5.92 -7.44
N CYS A 46 6.46 -5.84 -8.68
CA CYS A 46 6.94 -6.68 -9.77
C CYS A 46 8.42 -6.43 -10.05
N ASN A 47 8.88 -5.18 -10.03
CA ASN A 47 10.29 -4.85 -10.21
C ASN A 47 11.14 -5.41 -9.08
N TYR A 48 10.65 -5.33 -7.84
CA TYR A 48 11.36 -5.89 -6.69
C TYR A 48 11.59 -7.39 -6.83
N PHE A 49 10.56 -8.13 -7.27
CA PHE A 49 10.65 -9.57 -7.48
C PHE A 49 11.18 -9.97 -8.85
N ASN A 50 11.47 -8.99 -9.70
CA ASN A 50 11.98 -9.20 -11.07
C ASN A 50 11.04 -10.09 -11.91
N VAL A 51 9.76 -9.76 -11.89
CA VAL A 51 8.74 -10.45 -12.69
C VAL A 51 7.97 -9.43 -13.53
N HIS A 52 7.44 -9.90 -14.67
CA HIS A 52 6.63 -9.03 -15.52
C HIS A 52 5.19 -8.95 -15.02
N PRO A 53 4.59 -7.74 -14.90
CA PRO A 53 3.22 -7.59 -14.40
C PRO A 53 2.18 -8.41 -15.15
N LYS A 54 2.35 -8.57 -16.45
CA LYS A 54 1.44 -9.36 -17.30
C LYS A 54 1.35 -10.81 -16.83
N LEU A 55 2.47 -11.39 -16.40
CA LEU A 55 2.50 -12.77 -15.92
C LEU A 55 1.84 -12.90 -14.54
N VAL A 56 1.92 -11.86 -13.73
CA VAL A 56 1.24 -11.82 -12.43
C VAL A 56 -0.28 -11.79 -12.60
N LYS A 57 -0.77 -11.10 -13.61
CA LYS A 57 -2.21 -11.03 -13.94
C LYS A 57 -2.74 -12.31 -14.58
N GLY A 58 -1.88 -13.19 -15.05
CA GLY A 58 -2.26 -14.45 -15.67
C GLY A 58 -2.58 -15.55 -14.66
N ASN A 59 -2.72 -16.76 -15.17
CA ASN A 59 -3.04 -17.95 -14.36
C ASN A 59 -1.81 -18.77 -13.99
N ASN A 60 -0.61 -18.24 -14.17
CA ASN A 60 0.62 -18.94 -13.85
C ASN A 60 0.69 -19.21 -12.35
N ARG A 61 0.89 -20.48 -11.97
CA ARG A 61 0.92 -20.93 -10.57
C ARG A 61 2.34 -21.08 -10.02
N ASP A 62 3.36 -20.70 -10.77
CA ASP A 62 4.71 -20.71 -10.26
C ASP A 62 4.82 -19.85 -9.00
N ARG A 63 5.58 -20.37 -8.04
CA ARG A 63 5.71 -19.73 -6.72
C ARG A 63 6.07 -18.26 -6.80
N LYS A 64 6.95 -17.88 -7.71
CA LYS A 64 7.39 -16.48 -7.87
C LYS A 64 6.24 -15.52 -8.20
N TYR A 65 5.27 -15.97 -9.02
CA TYR A 65 4.11 -15.15 -9.36
C TYR A 65 3.08 -15.14 -8.24
N VAL A 66 2.91 -16.26 -7.57
CA VAL A 66 1.98 -16.37 -6.44
C VAL A 66 2.43 -15.46 -5.30
N VAL A 67 3.74 -15.42 -5.00
CA VAL A 67 4.29 -14.53 -3.97
C VAL A 67 4.01 -13.06 -4.31
N VAL A 68 4.18 -12.68 -5.57
CA VAL A 68 3.92 -11.30 -6.01
C VAL A 68 2.45 -10.94 -5.85
N ARG A 69 1.54 -11.83 -6.23
CA ARG A 69 0.09 -11.61 -6.07
C ARG A 69 -0.29 -11.40 -4.60
N LYS A 70 0.23 -12.24 -3.72
CA LYS A 70 -0.01 -12.14 -2.28
C LYS A 70 0.52 -10.82 -1.74
N MET A 71 1.74 -10.46 -2.11
CA MET A 71 2.37 -9.23 -1.62
C MET A 71 1.64 -7.99 -2.14
N PHE A 72 1.27 -7.96 -3.42
CA PHE A 72 0.50 -6.86 -3.98
C PHE A 72 -0.87 -6.72 -3.29
N SER A 73 -1.59 -7.82 -3.12
CA SER A 73 -2.89 -7.82 -2.44
C SER A 73 -2.77 -7.28 -1.03
N TYR A 74 -1.78 -7.72 -0.27
CA TYR A 74 -1.54 -7.23 1.09
C TYR A 74 -1.27 -5.73 1.12
N PHE A 75 -0.35 -5.25 0.30
CA PHE A 75 -0.03 -3.82 0.26
C PHE A 75 -1.23 -2.99 -0.18
N ALA A 76 -1.91 -3.40 -1.25
CA ALA A 76 -3.02 -2.65 -1.79
C ALA A 76 -4.22 -2.61 -0.82
N CYS A 77 -4.63 -3.75 -0.29
CA CYS A 77 -5.83 -3.85 0.54
C CYS A 77 -5.58 -3.41 1.97
N ILE A 78 -4.49 -3.84 2.58
CA ILE A 78 -4.24 -3.65 4.00
C ILE A 78 -3.49 -2.35 4.27
N LYS A 79 -2.42 -2.09 3.54
CA LYS A 79 -1.61 -0.89 3.77
C LYS A 79 -2.21 0.37 3.17
N TYR A 80 -2.77 0.29 1.99
CA TYR A 80 -3.28 1.45 1.25
C TYR A 80 -4.80 1.54 1.21
N ASN A 81 -5.50 0.57 1.81
CA ASN A 81 -6.96 0.53 1.90
C ASN A 81 -7.68 0.64 0.55
N ILE A 82 -7.08 0.09 -0.51
CA ILE A 82 -7.72 0.03 -1.80
C ILE A 82 -8.84 -1.01 -1.75
N ILE A 83 -9.96 -0.72 -2.38
CA ILE A 83 -11.13 -1.59 -2.37
C ILE A 83 -10.77 -2.94 -2.99
N GLN A 84 -11.16 -4.05 -2.34
CA GLN A 84 -10.83 -5.41 -2.78
C GLN A 84 -11.29 -5.70 -4.20
N THR A 85 -12.46 -5.19 -4.60
CA THR A 85 -12.97 -5.39 -5.96
C THR A 85 -12.06 -4.79 -7.02
N GLU A 86 -11.47 -3.62 -6.74
CA GLU A 86 -10.51 -2.98 -7.64
C GLU A 86 -9.21 -3.79 -7.74
N VAL A 87 -8.68 -4.23 -6.60
CA VAL A 87 -7.45 -5.04 -6.56
C VAL A 87 -7.67 -6.37 -7.28
N ALA A 88 -8.82 -7.01 -7.05
CA ALA A 88 -9.16 -8.26 -7.72
C ALA A 88 -9.23 -8.09 -9.23
N ALA A 89 -9.83 -7.00 -9.71
CA ALA A 89 -9.90 -6.70 -11.14
C ALA A 89 -8.50 -6.52 -11.74
N ILE A 90 -7.60 -5.82 -11.05
CA ILE A 90 -6.22 -5.61 -11.51
C ILE A 90 -5.48 -6.95 -11.63
N LEU A 91 -5.62 -7.84 -10.66
CA LEU A 91 -4.99 -9.15 -10.67
C LEU A 91 -5.72 -10.18 -11.54
N ASN A 92 -6.90 -9.84 -12.05
CA ASN A 92 -7.77 -10.77 -12.76
C ASN A 92 -8.07 -12.02 -11.91
N LYS A 93 -8.40 -11.81 -10.65
CA LYS A 93 -8.72 -12.84 -9.67
C LYS A 93 -10.03 -12.52 -8.97
N GLU A 94 -10.59 -13.51 -8.28
CA GLU A 94 -11.78 -13.32 -7.47
C GLU A 94 -11.44 -12.71 -6.12
N ARG A 95 -12.40 -12.03 -5.53
CA ARG A 95 -12.27 -11.40 -4.20
C ARG A 95 -11.87 -12.40 -3.12
N THR A 96 -12.38 -13.62 -3.19
CA THR A 96 -12.04 -14.70 -2.25
C THR A 96 -10.55 -15.04 -2.30
N SER A 97 -9.93 -14.98 -3.47
CA SER A 97 -8.48 -15.19 -3.60
C SER A 97 -7.70 -14.14 -2.83
N LEU A 98 -8.13 -12.88 -2.86
CA LEU A 98 -7.48 -11.81 -2.11
C LEU A 98 -7.56 -12.02 -0.60
N VAL A 99 -8.69 -12.49 -0.11
CA VAL A 99 -8.86 -12.79 1.31
C VAL A 99 -7.82 -13.84 1.74
N HIS A 100 -7.62 -14.88 0.93
CA HIS A 100 -6.58 -15.88 1.17
C HIS A 100 -5.17 -15.30 1.13
N TYR A 101 -4.88 -14.47 0.14
CA TYR A 101 -3.55 -13.84 0.01
C TYR A 101 -3.23 -12.97 1.22
N ASN A 102 -4.17 -12.14 1.62
CA ASN A 102 -3.99 -11.23 2.75
C ASN A 102 -3.80 -12.00 4.06
N LYS A 103 -4.60 -13.05 4.26
CA LYS A 103 -4.47 -13.89 5.44
C LYS A 103 -3.12 -14.62 5.47
N THR A 104 -2.67 -15.14 4.36
CA THR A 104 -1.38 -15.84 4.27
C THR A 104 -0.23 -14.90 4.65
N ILE A 105 -0.20 -13.69 4.12
CA ILE A 105 0.83 -12.70 4.46
C ILE A 105 0.74 -12.33 5.94
N GLN A 106 -0.47 -12.12 6.48
CA GLN A 106 -0.64 -11.80 7.89
C GLN A 106 -0.15 -12.94 8.79
N ASP A 107 -0.42 -14.18 8.42
CA ASP A 107 0.06 -15.33 9.18
C ASP A 107 1.60 -15.39 9.20
N TYR A 108 2.25 -15.11 8.07
CA TYR A 108 3.71 -15.04 8.01
C TYR A 108 4.27 -13.88 8.86
N ILE A 109 3.58 -12.75 8.91
CA ILE A 109 3.98 -11.63 9.77
C ILE A 109 3.86 -12.05 11.23
N ASP A 110 2.78 -12.72 11.60
CA ASP A 110 2.50 -13.13 12.98
C ASP A 110 3.54 -14.12 13.51
N ILE A 111 4.02 -15.02 12.65
CA ILE A 111 5.11 -15.95 13.03
C ILE A 111 6.50 -15.34 12.83
N LYS A 112 6.58 -14.07 12.45
CA LYS A 112 7.85 -13.35 12.23
C LYS A 112 8.74 -14.00 11.18
N ASP A 113 8.14 -14.44 10.06
CA ASP A 113 8.90 -14.99 8.94
C ASP A 113 9.84 -13.94 8.39
N SER A 114 11.15 -14.21 8.46
CA SER A 114 12.19 -13.23 8.13
C SER A 114 12.17 -12.83 6.66
N GLU A 115 11.91 -13.75 5.75
CA GLU A 115 11.83 -13.46 4.33
C GLU A 115 10.68 -12.49 4.04
N THR A 116 9.48 -12.77 4.57
CA THR A 116 8.31 -11.92 4.40
C THR A 116 8.54 -10.54 4.97
N LEU A 117 9.07 -10.43 6.19
CA LEU A 117 9.36 -9.15 6.83
C LEU A 117 10.38 -8.34 6.06
N ASN A 118 11.43 -8.97 5.53
CA ASN A 118 12.42 -8.32 4.70
C ASN A 118 11.82 -7.81 3.39
N ASN A 119 10.99 -8.61 2.75
CA ASN A 119 10.31 -8.20 1.52
C ASN A 119 9.42 -6.99 1.75
N ILE A 120 8.64 -6.99 2.82
CA ILE A 120 7.77 -5.86 3.18
C ILE A 120 8.60 -4.60 3.42
N LYS A 121 9.69 -4.70 4.19
CA LYS A 121 10.57 -3.58 4.47
C LYS A 121 11.18 -3.01 3.18
N ASN A 122 11.72 -3.88 2.33
CA ASN A 122 12.38 -3.46 1.11
C ASN A 122 11.40 -2.82 0.12
N ILE A 123 10.20 -3.35 0.01
CA ILE A 123 9.16 -2.77 -0.84
C ILE A 123 8.73 -1.40 -0.32
N ASN A 124 8.56 -1.26 1.00
CA ASN A 124 8.25 0.04 1.61
C ASN A 124 9.34 1.08 1.31
N ASP A 125 10.60 0.69 1.41
CA ASP A 125 11.73 1.57 1.13
C ASP A 125 11.73 2.01 -0.35
N LEU A 126 11.44 1.10 -1.27
CA LEU A 126 11.34 1.42 -2.69
C LEU A 126 10.20 2.40 -2.98
N ILE A 127 9.05 2.22 -2.36
CA ILE A 127 7.91 3.12 -2.54
C ILE A 127 8.27 4.52 -2.02
N ASN A 128 8.89 4.61 -0.86
CA ASN A 128 9.27 5.89 -0.27
C ASN A 128 10.35 6.60 -1.08
N ASN A 129 11.35 5.88 -1.57
CA ASN A 129 12.43 6.44 -2.40
C ASN A 129 11.90 6.91 -3.75
N GLY A 130 11.03 6.15 -4.39
CA GLY A 130 10.40 6.56 -5.64
C GLY A 130 9.59 7.84 -5.50
N LYS A 131 9.00 8.06 -4.33
CA LYS A 131 8.29 9.26 -4.01
C LYS A 131 9.20 10.49 -3.87
N GLU A 132 10.36 10.32 -3.24
CA GLU A 132 11.35 11.40 -3.11
C GLU A 132 11.90 11.82 -4.46
N ILE A 133 12.13 10.87 -5.36
CA ILE A 133 12.59 11.14 -6.73
C ILE A 133 11.58 11.98 -7.49
N HIS A 134 10.29 11.71 -7.33
CA HIS A 134 9.23 12.49 -7.99
C HIS A 134 9.06 13.91 -7.46
N ARG A 135 9.62 14.23 -6.31
CA ARG A 135 9.60 15.57 -5.74
C ARG A 135 10.71 16.47 -6.24
N LEU A 136 11.68 15.89 -6.88
CA LEU A 136 12.79 16.64 -7.48
C LEU A 136 12.43 17.08 -8.90
#